data_59d89521d43d573da6505aede05bbab6
#
_entry.id   59d89521d43d573da6505aede05bbab6
#
_cell.length_a   1.000
_cell.length_b   1.000
_cell.length_c   1.000
_cell.angle_alpha   90.00
_cell.angle_beta   90.00
_cell.angle_gamma   90.00
#
_symmetry.space_group_name_H-M   'P 1'
#
loop_
_entity.id
_entity.type
_entity.pdbx_description
1 polymer ?
#
loop_
_entity_poly.entity_id
_entity_poly.type
_entity_poly.pdbx_seq_one_letter_code
_entity_poly.pdbx_strand_id
1 'polypeptide(L)'
;MRAYLIAVCLCLASFLLPASLAARQQDMSTTAFDFHFPSIEGGQLRLSDYQGKVLLVVNTASQCGFTPQYTALQTIWSEYRHKGLVVIGVPSDDFGGQELDSEQQVKEFCEVNFDIDFPMTAITKVKGENAHAFYQWAGQQVGMMGKPK
;
A
#
# COMPACT_ATOMS: atom_id res chain seq x y z
N MET A 1 -6.58 38.72 69.54
CA MET A 1 -7.06 37.55 68.78
C MET A 1 -6.51 37.66 67.35
N ARG A 2 -5.53 36.82 67.00
CA ARG A 2 -4.82 36.85 65.70
C ARG A 2 -5.43 35.81 64.76
N ALA A 3 -6.04 36.22 63.66
CA ALA A 3 -6.53 35.34 62.60
C ALA A 3 -5.40 34.99 61.67
N TYR A 4 -5.09 33.70 61.53
CA TYR A 4 -4.16 33.15 60.51
C TYR A 4 -4.90 32.84 59.23
N LEU A 5 -4.55 33.56 58.16
CA LEU A 5 -4.95 33.28 56.78
C LEU A 5 -4.01 32.19 56.22
N ILE A 6 -4.54 31.01 55.95
CA ILE A 6 -3.83 29.92 55.25
C ILE A 6 -4.09 30.11 53.75
N ALA A 7 -3.06 30.52 53.03
CA ALA A 7 -3.08 30.57 51.57
C ALA A 7 -2.82 29.18 51.00
N VAL A 8 -3.82 28.57 50.40
CA VAL A 8 -3.68 27.30 49.66
C VAL A 8 -3.21 27.64 48.24
N CYS A 9 -1.94 27.36 47.97
CA CYS A 9 -1.34 27.49 46.63
C CYS A 9 -1.67 26.25 45.81
N LEU A 10 -2.68 26.32 44.93
CA LEU A 10 -2.99 25.27 43.94
C LEU A 10 -1.95 25.35 42.80
N CYS A 11 -0.96 24.48 42.84
CA CYS A 11 -0.08 24.25 41.69
C CYS A 11 -0.83 23.46 40.61
N LEU A 12 -1.32 24.16 39.58
CA LEU A 12 -1.75 23.52 38.31
C LEU A 12 -0.54 23.03 37.56
N ALA A 13 -0.15 21.76 37.77
CA ALA A 13 0.81 21.08 36.93
C ALA A 13 0.14 20.73 35.60
N SER A 14 0.33 21.59 34.58
CA SER A 14 -0.04 21.31 33.20
C SER A 14 0.83 20.19 32.67
N PHE A 15 0.30 18.98 32.60
CA PHE A 15 0.92 17.86 31.90
C PHE A 15 0.90 18.15 30.39
N LEU A 16 1.97 18.73 29.88
CA LEU A 16 2.28 18.76 28.46
C LEU A 16 2.71 17.33 28.06
N LEU A 17 1.78 16.50 27.64
CA LEU A 17 2.09 15.25 26.97
C LEU A 17 2.81 15.57 25.65
N PRO A 18 4.02 15.01 25.39
CA PRO A 18 4.74 15.31 24.18
C PRO A 18 3.96 14.78 22.97
N ALA A 19 3.65 15.69 22.03
CA ALA A 19 2.94 15.40 20.77
C ALA A 19 3.57 14.23 19.96
N SER A 20 4.85 13.92 20.22
CA SER A 20 5.58 12.82 19.60
C SER A 20 5.05 11.41 19.94
N LEU A 21 4.38 11.21 21.10
CA LEU A 21 3.79 9.91 21.45
C LEU A 21 2.50 9.63 20.68
N ALA A 22 1.70 10.67 20.43
CA ALA A 22 0.45 10.54 19.67
C ALA A 22 0.70 10.19 18.19
N ALA A 23 1.73 10.80 17.58
CA ALA A 23 2.12 10.51 16.21
C ALA A 23 2.62 9.06 16.02
N ARG A 24 3.35 8.53 17.02
CA ARG A 24 3.88 7.16 16.97
C ARG A 24 2.81 6.08 17.17
N GLN A 25 1.71 6.42 17.86
CA GLN A 25 0.62 5.50 18.12
C GLN A 25 -0.33 5.35 16.93
N GLN A 26 -0.43 6.38 16.06
CA GLN A 26 -1.20 6.31 14.81
C GLN A 26 -0.53 5.43 13.75
N ASP A 27 0.81 5.43 13.70
CA ASP A 27 1.59 4.67 12.70
C ASP A 27 1.58 3.15 12.96
N MET A 28 1.40 2.73 14.22
CA MET A 28 1.33 1.30 14.61
C MET A 28 -0.02 0.64 14.32
N SER A 29 -1.04 1.40 13.93
CA SER A 29 -2.38 0.88 13.64
C SER A 29 -2.68 0.79 12.13
N THR A 30 -1.87 1.42 11.27
CA THR A 30 -2.08 1.40 9.81
C THR A 30 -1.70 0.04 9.23
N THR A 31 -2.60 -0.53 8.46
CA THR A 31 -2.44 -1.82 7.78
C THR A 31 -2.49 -1.64 6.27
N ALA A 32 -2.11 -2.66 5.50
CA ALA A 32 -2.26 -2.64 4.04
C ALA A 32 -3.71 -2.36 3.61
N PHE A 33 -4.69 -2.77 4.41
CA PHE A 33 -6.11 -2.65 4.10
C PHE A 33 -6.67 -1.21 4.22
N ASP A 34 -5.89 -0.26 4.75
CA ASP A 34 -6.28 1.15 4.84
C ASP A 34 -6.01 1.93 3.54
N PHE A 35 -5.41 1.29 2.55
CA PHE A 35 -5.06 1.90 1.27
C PHE A 35 -6.00 1.49 0.15
N HIS A 36 -6.04 2.32 -0.89
CA HIS A 36 -6.73 2.05 -2.15
C HIS A 36 -5.92 2.64 -3.30
N PHE A 37 -6.11 2.09 -4.48
CA PHE A 37 -5.49 2.56 -5.73
C PHE A 37 -6.59 2.94 -6.73
N PRO A 38 -6.31 3.84 -7.69
CA PRO A 38 -7.11 3.87 -8.90
C PRO A 38 -7.08 2.49 -9.57
N SER A 39 -8.23 1.98 -10.02
CA SER A 39 -8.30 0.70 -10.72
C SER A 39 -8.05 0.89 -12.21
N ILE A 40 -7.41 -0.08 -12.86
CA ILE A 40 -7.25 -0.11 -14.32
C ILE A 40 -8.62 -0.20 -15.04
N GLU A 41 -9.64 -0.72 -14.36
CA GLU A 41 -11.02 -0.81 -14.83
C GLU A 41 -11.82 0.50 -14.61
N GLY A 42 -11.17 1.52 -14.04
CA GLY A 42 -11.83 2.72 -13.54
C GLY A 42 -12.35 2.57 -12.11
N GLY A 43 -12.61 3.71 -11.47
CA GLY A 43 -12.99 3.75 -10.07
C GLY A 43 -11.81 3.42 -9.13
N GLN A 44 -12.10 2.72 -8.02
CA GLN A 44 -11.11 2.44 -6.98
C GLN A 44 -10.99 0.94 -6.69
N LEU A 45 -9.75 0.46 -6.58
CA LEU A 45 -9.38 -0.84 -6.04
C LEU A 45 -9.03 -0.63 -4.56
N ARG A 46 -9.96 -0.96 -3.67
CA ARG A 46 -9.78 -0.82 -2.22
C ARG A 46 -9.19 -2.09 -1.64
N LEU A 47 -8.06 -1.97 -0.95
CA LEU A 47 -7.47 -3.14 -0.30
C LEU A 47 -8.32 -3.66 0.87
N SER A 48 -9.20 -2.82 1.45
CA SER A 48 -10.19 -3.21 2.45
C SER A 48 -11.16 -4.30 1.96
N ASP A 49 -11.43 -4.37 0.65
CA ASP A 49 -12.35 -5.36 0.08
C ASP A 49 -11.76 -6.78 0.13
N TYR A 50 -10.47 -6.88 0.43
CA TYR A 50 -9.72 -8.13 0.55
C TYR A 50 -9.32 -8.46 2.00
N GLN A 51 -9.98 -7.86 3.00
CA GLN A 51 -9.69 -8.18 4.40
C GLN A 51 -9.77 -9.68 4.67
N GLY A 52 -8.81 -10.19 5.47
CA GLY A 52 -8.69 -11.62 5.76
C GLY A 52 -8.04 -12.46 4.65
N LYS A 53 -7.62 -11.83 3.55
CA LYS A 53 -6.87 -12.47 2.47
C LYS A 53 -5.36 -12.17 2.57
N VAL A 54 -4.56 -13.00 1.94
CA VAL A 54 -3.14 -12.72 1.70
C VAL A 54 -3.01 -11.91 0.42
N LEU A 55 -2.36 -10.75 0.48
CA LEU A 55 -2.14 -9.90 -0.68
C LEU A 55 -0.73 -10.11 -1.23
N LEU A 56 -0.63 -10.45 -2.51
CA LEU A 56 0.61 -10.45 -3.29
C LEU A 56 0.56 -9.24 -4.23
N VAL A 57 1.13 -8.13 -3.78
CA VAL A 57 1.20 -6.88 -4.55
C VAL A 57 2.50 -6.87 -5.33
N VAL A 58 2.41 -6.79 -6.66
CA VAL A 58 3.56 -6.92 -7.56
C VAL A 58 3.64 -5.73 -8.50
N ASN A 59 4.79 -5.05 -8.53
CA ASN A 59 5.07 -4.05 -9.55
C ASN A 59 5.24 -4.73 -10.89
N THR A 60 4.59 -4.21 -11.91
CA THR A 60 4.60 -4.77 -13.26
C THR A 60 5.02 -3.73 -14.29
N ALA A 61 5.49 -4.18 -15.45
CA ALA A 61 5.76 -3.35 -16.62
C ALA A 61 5.67 -4.20 -17.89
N SER A 62 4.98 -3.67 -18.91
CA SER A 62 4.64 -4.40 -20.14
C SER A 62 5.83 -4.61 -21.08
N GLN A 63 6.87 -3.75 -21.00
CA GLN A 63 8.04 -3.76 -21.87
C GLN A 63 9.34 -4.14 -21.13
N CYS A 64 9.20 -4.88 -20.04
CA CYS A 64 10.31 -5.30 -19.18
C CYS A 64 10.84 -6.68 -19.59
N GLY A 65 12.14 -6.95 -19.39
CA GLY A 65 12.71 -8.29 -19.55
C GLY A 65 12.10 -9.35 -18.63
N PHE A 66 11.43 -8.93 -17.56
CA PHE A 66 10.71 -9.82 -16.63
C PHE A 66 9.22 -9.98 -16.94
N THR A 67 8.69 -9.34 -17.99
CA THR A 67 7.28 -9.45 -18.41
C THR A 67 6.77 -10.89 -18.55
N PRO A 68 7.58 -11.90 -18.99
CA PRO A 68 7.14 -13.29 -19.00
C PRO A 68 6.72 -13.86 -17.63
N GLN A 69 7.07 -13.21 -16.51
CA GLN A 69 6.61 -13.60 -15.17
C GLN A 69 5.09 -13.42 -14.97
N TYR A 70 4.42 -12.66 -15.82
CA TYR A 70 2.95 -12.55 -15.82
C TYR A 70 2.27 -13.91 -15.89
N THR A 71 2.79 -14.84 -16.70
CA THR A 71 2.26 -16.21 -16.78
C THR A 71 2.31 -16.92 -15.43
N ALA A 72 3.42 -16.78 -14.68
CA ALA A 72 3.54 -17.38 -13.36
C ALA A 72 2.60 -16.71 -12.33
N LEU A 73 2.43 -15.40 -12.39
CA LEU A 73 1.50 -14.68 -11.53
C LEU A 73 0.05 -15.09 -11.79
N GLN A 74 -0.33 -15.23 -13.06
CA GLN A 74 -1.66 -15.71 -13.45
C GLN A 74 -1.89 -17.15 -12.97
N THR A 75 -0.89 -18.02 -13.08
CA THR A 75 -0.96 -19.39 -12.57
C THR A 75 -1.18 -19.41 -11.05
N ILE A 76 -0.38 -18.65 -10.29
CA ILE A 76 -0.52 -18.52 -8.84
C ILE A 76 -1.90 -17.99 -8.46
N TRP A 77 -2.38 -16.96 -9.15
CA TRP A 77 -3.72 -16.42 -8.94
C TRP A 77 -4.80 -17.47 -9.17
N SER A 78 -4.78 -18.15 -10.30
CA SER A 78 -5.76 -19.18 -10.67
C SER A 78 -5.80 -20.32 -9.65
N GLU A 79 -4.63 -20.73 -9.14
CA GLU A 79 -4.52 -21.86 -8.21
C GLU A 79 -4.91 -21.49 -6.76
N TYR A 80 -4.58 -20.24 -6.31
CA TYR A 80 -4.69 -19.89 -4.91
C TYR A 80 -5.80 -18.87 -4.57
N ARG A 81 -6.46 -18.25 -5.55
CA ARG A 81 -7.55 -17.30 -5.28
C ARG A 81 -8.67 -17.88 -4.41
N HIS A 82 -9.00 -19.16 -4.59
CA HIS A 82 -10.00 -19.87 -3.80
C HIS A 82 -9.50 -20.27 -2.39
N LYS A 83 -8.18 -20.19 -2.18
CA LYS A 83 -7.53 -20.48 -0.90
C LYS A 83 -7.20 -19.22 -0.10
N GLY A 84 -7.67 -18.06 -0.57
CA GLY A 84 -7.51 -16.79 0.15
C GLY A 84 -6.32 -15.92 -0.28
N LEU A 85 -5.67 -16.21 -1.42
CA LEU A 85 -4.68 -15.32 -2.01
C LEU A 85 -5.35 -14.32 -2.95
N VAL A 86 -4.88 -13.08 -2.95
CA VAL A 86 -5.18 -12.07 -3.96
C VAL A 86 -3.88 -11.58 -4.56
N VAL A 87 -3.73 -11.71 -5.88
CA VAL A 87 -2.65 -11.08 -6.64
C VAL A 87 -3.15 -9.71 -7.09
N ILE A 88 -2.33 -8.68 -6.91
CA ILE A 88 -2.61 -7.31 -7.37
C ILE A 88 -1.43 -6.84 -8.22
N GLY A 89 -1.66 -6.63 -9.51
CA GLY A 89 -0.69 -6.05 -10.41
C GLY A 89 -0.67 -4.52 -10.28
N VAL A 90 0.52 -3.93 -10.19
CA VAL A 90 0.70 -2.48 -10.13
C VAL A 90 1.61 -2.05 -11.28
N PRO A 91 1.03 -1.69 -12.44
CA PRO A 91 1.78 -1.17 -13.56
C PRO A 91 2.52 0.10 -13.18
N SER A 92 3.80 0.21 -13.58
CA SER A 92 4.61 1.38 -13.25
C SER A 92 5.70 1.62 -14.29
N ASP A 93 5.88 2.86 -14.70
CA ASP A 93 6.97 3.32 -15.57
C ASP A 93 8.23 3.73 -14.79
N ASP A 94 8.21 3.67 -13.46
CA ASP A 94 9.33 4.05 -12.60
C ASP A 94 10.58 3.17 -12.76
N PHE A 95 10.50 2.11 -13.52
CA PHE A 95 11.59 1.16 -13.80
C PHE A 95 12.17 1.36 -15.21
N GLY A 96 12.53 2.59 -15.54
CA GLY A 96 13.18 2.93 -16.81
C GLY A 96 12.21 3.20 -17.96
N GLY A 97 10.97 3.60 -17.65
CA GLY A 97 9.97 3.92 -18.68
C GLY A 97 9.54 2.68 -19.46
N GLN A 98 9.44 1.52 -18.79
CA GLN A 98 9.13 0.23 -19.43
C GLN A 98 7.64 -0.13 -19.36
N GLU A 99 6.77 0.83 -19.04
CA GLU A 99 5.33 0.62 -19.11
C GLU A 99 4.75 1.31 -20.37
N LEU A 100 3.58 0.84 -20.80
CA LEU A 100 2.82 1.45 -21.90
C LEU A 100 2.18 2.78 -21.45
N ASP A 101 1.84 3.63 -22.45
CA ASP A 101 1.47 5.02 -22.20
C ASP A 101 0.06 5.22 -21.59
N SER A 102 -0.78 4.17 -21.61
CA SER A 102 -2.15 4.27 -21.08
C SER A 102 -2.63 2.97 -20.42
N GLU A 103 -3.53 3.13 -19.45
CA GLU A 103 -4.17 2.01 -18.75
C GLU A 103 -4.88 1.05 -19.72
N GLN A 104 -5.52 1.57 -20.75
CA GLN A 104 -6.20 0.76 -21.75
C GLN A 104 -5.21 -0.15 -22.51
N GLN A 105 -4.04 0.40 -22.90
CA GLN A 105 -3.01 -0.40 -23.58
C GLN A 105 -2.43 -1.46 -22.65
N VAL A 106 -2.17 -1.11 -21.38
CA VAL A 106 -1.67 -2.05 -20.38
C VAL A 106 -2.66 -3.19 -20.16
N LYS A 107 -3.94 -2.86 -19.98
CA LYS A 107 -5.02 -3.83 -19.80
C LYS A 107 -5.09 -4.79 -20.98
N GLU A 108 -5.22 -4.25 -22.19
CA GLU A 108 -5.31 -5.06 -23.42
C GLU A 108 -4.07 -5.96 -23.60
N PHE A 109 -2.87 -5.41 -23.33
CA PHE A 109 -1.62 -6.19 -23.40
C PHE A 109 -1.63 -7.37 -22.43
N CYS A 110 -2.04 -7.15 -21.18
CA CYS A 110 -2.07 -8.17 -20.14
C CYS A 110 -3.12 -9.25 -20.42
N GLU A 111 -4.34 -8.86 -20.84
CA GLU A 111 -5.41 -9.78 -21.16
C GLU A 111 -5.07 -10.63 -22.39
N VAL A 112 -4.65 -9.99 -23.50
CA VAL A 112 -4.42 -10.69 -24.78
C VAL A 112 -3.19 -11.60 -24.75
N ASN A 113 -2.11 -11.20 -24.07
CA ASN A 113 -0.85 -11.95 -24.13
C ASN A 113 -0.66 -12.93 -22.97
N PHE A 114 -1.35 -12.74 -21.84
CA PHE A 114 -1.13 -13.50 -20.62
C PHE A 114 -2.39 -13.99 -19.93
N ASP A 115 -3.58 -13.74 -20.52
CA ASP A 115 -4.89 -14.07 -19.93
C ASP A 115 -5.07 -13.55 -18.50
N ILE A 116 -4.51 -12.36 -18.19
CA ILE A 116 -4.57 -11.80 -16.84
C ILE A 116 -6.00 -11.47 -16.46
N ASP A 117 -6.46 -12.06 -15.34
CA ASP A 117 -7.76 -11.80 -14.73
C ASP A 117 -7.66 -11.44 -13.23
N PHE A 118 -6.45 -11.27 -12.71
CA PHE A 118 -6.28 -10.74 -11.37
C PHE A 118 -6.41 -9.19 -11.35
N PRO A 119 -6.81 -8.61 -10.20
CA PRO A 119 -6.94 -7.16 -10.05
C PRO A 119 -5.67 -6.39 -10.41
N MET A 120 -5.83 -5.32 -11.20
CA MET A 120 -4.73 -4.42 -11.54
C MET A 120 -5.08 -2.97 -11.20
N THR A 121 -4.08 -2.23 -10.73
CA THR A 121 -4.22 -0.77 -10.54
C THR A 121 -4.03 -0.04 -11.86
N ALA A 122 -4.45 1.22 -11.93
CA ALA A 122 -3.96 2.15 -12.94
C ALA A 122 -2.43 2.29 -12.83
N ILE A 123 -1.79 2.86 -13.87
CA ILE A 123 -0.35 3.14 -13.86
C ILE A 123 -0.01 4.00 -12.65
N THR A 124 0.87 3.51 -11.80
CA THR A 124 1.10 4.07 -10.46
C THR A 124 2.57 4.40 -10.23
N LYS A 125 2.84 5.55 -9.61
CA LYS A 125 4.18 5.86 -9.10
C LYS A 125 4.46 5.04 -7.84
N VAL A 126 5.55 4.26 -7.88
CA VAL A 126 5.91 3.31 -6.80
C VAL A 126 7.24 3.65 -6.13
N LYS A 127 7.98 4.65 -6.67
CA LYS A 127 9.28 5.09 -6.17
C LYS A 127 9.34 6.59 -5.90
N GLY A 128 10.30 6.97 -5.04
CA GLY A 128 10.61 8.37 -4.73
C GLY A 128 9.55 9.04 -3.85
N GLU A 129 9.64 10.36 -3.75
CA GLU A 129 8.78 11.18 -2.88
C GLU A 129 7.31 11.19 -3.33
N ASN A 130 7.07 10.98 -4.63
CA ASN A 130 5.74 10.94 -5.23
C ASN A 130 5.15 9.52 -5.28
N ALA A 131 5.81 8.53 -4.65
CA ALA A 131 5.28 7.18 -4.59
C ALA A 131 3.90 7.17 -3.91
N HIS A 132 3.02 6.31 -4.40
CA HIS A 132 1.71 6.10 -3.80
C HIS A 132 1.83 5.79 -2.29
N ALA A 133 0.90 6.28 -1.47
CA ALA A 133 0.96 6.19 -0.02
C ALA A 133 1.16 4.76 0.51
N PHE A 134 0.58 3.76 -0.17
CA PHE A 134 0.83 2.35 0.13
C PHE A 134 2.33 2.00 0.08
N TYR A 135 3.07 2.46 -0.93
CA TYR A 135 4.50 2.17 -1.08
C TYR A 135 5.35 2.92 -0.05
N GLN A 136 4.97 4.15 0.28
CA GLN A 136 5.62 4.90 1.36
C GLN A 136 5.46 4.19 2.71
N TRP A 137 4.26 3.70 3.00
CA TRP A 137 3.96 2.90 4.18
C TRP A 137 4.70 1.55 4.15
N ALA A 138 4.58 0.79 3.05
CA ALA A 138 5.20 -0.54 2.92
C ALA A 138 6.72 -0.49 3.06
N GLY A 139 7.37 0.58 2.56
CA GLY A 139 8.80 0.80 2.70
C GLY A 139 9.27 0.97 4.17
N GLN A 140 8.35 1.27 5.09
CA GLN A 140 8.62 1.40 6.52
C GLN A 140 8.36 0.09 7.28
N GLN A 141 7.64 -0.86 6.66
CA GLN A 141 7.37 -2.16 7.28
C GLN A 141 8.61 -3.05 7.17
N VAL A 142 8.95 -3.70 8.27
CA VAL A 142 10.06 -4.66 8.32
C VAL A 142 9.47 -6.05 8.41
N GLY A 143 9.56 -6.81 7.33
CA GLY A 143 9.17 -8.22 7.34
C GLY A 143 10.29 -9.12 7.86
N MET A 144 9.98 -10.40 8.04
CA MET A 144 10.93 -11.42 8.49
C MET A 144 12.15 -11.57 7.56
N MET A 145 12.07 -11.12 6.31
CA MET A 145 13.11 -11.18 5.27
C MET A 145 13.75 -9.82 4.96
N GLY A 146 13.49 -8.78 5.76
CA GLY A 146 14.03 -7.44 5.57
C GLY A 146 13.05 -6.48 4.90
N LYS A 147 13.53 -5.26 4.56
CA LYS A 147 12.69 -4.25 3.92
C LYS A 147 12.25 -4.69 2.53
N PRO A 148 11.02 -4.37 2.10
CA PRO A 148 10.60 -4.50 0.71
C PRO A 148 11.58 -3.73 -0.20
N LYS A 149 11.94 -4.32 -1.34
CA LYS A 149 12.78 -3.64 -2.34
C LYS A 149 11.93 -2.89 -3.32
#